data_336c430e7f0f72fd52719a4026f5584d
#
_entry.id   336c430e7f0f72fd52719a4026f5584d
#
_cell.length_a   1.000
_cell.length_b   1.000
_cell.length_c   1.000
_cell.angle_alpha   90.00
_cell.angle_beta   90.00
_cell.angle_gamma   90.00
#
_symmetry.space_group_name_H-M   'P 1'
#
loop_
_entity.id
_entity.type
_entity.pdbx_description
1 polymer ?
#
loop_
_entity_poly.entity_id
_entity_poly.type
_entity_poly.pdbx_seq_one_letter_code
_entity_poly.pdbx_strand_id
1 'polypeptide(L)'
;MKRLHFAWVAVIGIGGLLASGFSSLAQDVLTYRDLVNRMLDLEQLAVLPQAGERCAQWSSYDRASRYDEATGRYVHWGANDDGPQFIRRENGMMVLAEMEGPGCIWRIWSARAEKGRVKIYLDGQEKPAVDLPFVQYFDGKTPPFNYPMLSYNLNEHGSSGQNLYFPIPYQKSCKILAEEGWGRYYHFVYTTFPPGTKVPTFSAELAAEHAEDLRRVN
;
A
#
# COMPACT_ATOMS: atom_id res chain seq x y z
N MET A 1 -39.04 66.87 48.27
CA MET A 1 -38.75 65.45 48.46
C MET A 1 -39.18 64.72 47.19
N LYS A 2 -38.23 64.39 46.34
CA LYS A 2 -38.46 63.60 45.08
C LYS A 2 -37.95 62.19 45.30
N ARG A 3 -38.81 61.21 45.22
CA ARG A 3 -38.45 59.73 45.28
C ARG A 3 -37.97 59.29 43.92
N LEU A 4 -36.73 58.81 43.85
CA LEU A 4 -36.19 58.07 42.68
C LEU A 4 -36.67 56.61 42.75
N HIS A 5 -37.27 56.18 41.65
CA HIS A 5 -37.59 54.75 41.45
C HIS A 5 -36.44 54.12 40.63
N PHE A 6 -35.75 53.15 41.19
CA PHE A 6 -34.79 52.32 40.49
C PHE A 6 -35.57 51.19 39.83
N ALA A 7 -35.51 51.13 38.52
CA ALA A 7 -35.98 49.96 37.74
C ALA A 7 -34.83 48.98 37.57
N TRP A 8 -35.06 47.74 38.01
CA TRP A 8 -34.15 46.64 37.74
C TRP A 8 -34.46 46.08 36.37
N VAL A 9 -33.46 46.09 35.46
CA VAL A 9 -33.50 45.38 34.18
C VAL A 9 -32.89 44.01 34.40
N ALA A 10 -33.68 42.96 34.32
CA ALA A 10 -33.22 41.58 34.31
C ALA A 10 -32.72 41.23 32.91
N VAL A 11 -31.41 41.00 32.75
CA VAL A 11 -30.83 40.47 31.53
C VAL A 11 -30.92 38.94 31.60
N ILE A 12 -31.82 38.36 30.81
CA ILE A 12 -31.90 36.92 30.61
C ILE A 12 -30.84 36.53 29.58
N GLY A 13 -29.73 35.98 30.06
CA GLY A 13 -28.70 35.40 29.19
C GLY A 13 -29.18 34.06 28.61
N ILE A 14 -29.49 34.06 27.32
CA ILE A 14 -29.73 32.82 26.58
C ILE A 14 -28.36 32.16 26.31
N GLY A 15 -27.99 31.22 27.17
CA GLY A 15 -26.85 30.33 26.95
C GLY A 15 -27.13 29.35 25.80
N GLY A 16 -26.71 29.69 24.60
CA GLY A 16 -26.73 28.77 23.50
C GLY A 16 -25.72 27.66 23.75
N LEU A 17 -26.18 26.42 24.07
CA LEU A 17 -25.37 25.23 23.98
C LEU A 17 -25.05 24.98 22.50
N LEU A 18 -23.84 25.33 22.10
CA LEU A 18 -23.25 24.80 20.85
C LEU A 18 -22.98 23.28 21.08
N ALA A 19 -23.94 22.45 20.74
CA ALA A 19 -23.71 21.05 20.57
C ALA A 19 -22.75 20.87 19.38
N SER A 20 -21.46 20.77 19.67
CA SER A 20 -20.45 20.33 18.70
C SER A 20 -20.84 18.91 18.32
N GLY A 21 -21.58 18.78 17.22
CA GLY A 21 -21.84 17.48 16.61
C GLY A 21 -20.50 16.91 16.15
N PHE A 22 -19.89 16.02 16.94
CA PHE A 22 -18.90 15.11 16.46
C PHE A 22 -19.60 14.20 15.44
N SER A 23 -19.52 14.56 14.15
CA SER A 23 -19.79 13.60 13.09
C SER A 23 -18.79 12.48 13.28
N SER A 24 -19.23 11.38 13.88
CA SER A 24 -18.51 10.11 13.79
C SER A 24 -18.42 9.80 12.29
N LEU A 25 -17.25 10.06 11.70
CA LEU A 25 -16.96 9.55 10.37
C LEU A 25 -17.13 8.06 10.47
N ALA A 26 -18.08 7.51 9.75
CA ALA A 26 -18.25 6.08 9.65
C ALA A 26 -16.89 5.52 9.22
N GLN A 27 -16.33 4.62 10.03
CA GLN A 27 -15.04 4.03 9.78
C GLN A 27 -15.21 3.08 8.61
N ASP A 28 -14.57 3.37 7.47
CA ASP A 28 -14.65 2.50 6.31
C ASP A 28 -14.01 1.15 6.62
N VAL A 29 -14.79 0.10 6.44
CA VAL A 29 -14.33 -1.29 6.56
C VAL A 29 -14.28 -1.89 5.17
N LEU A 30 -13.08 -2.22 4.71
CA LEU A 30 -12.86 -2.92 3.46
C LEU A 30 -12.57 -4.39 3.74
N THR A 31 -13.43 -5.27 3.24
CA THR A 31 -13.18 -6.71 3.28
C THR A 31 -12.17 -7.11 2.21
N TYR A 32 -11.61 -8.31 2.30
CA TYR A 32 -10.72 -8.83 1.26
C TYR A 32 -11.45 -8.94 -0.10
N ARG A 33 -12.74 -9.31 -0.08
CA ARG A 33 -13.59 -9.32 -1.28
C ARG A 33 -13.73 -7.93 -1.92
N ASP A 34 -13.87 -6.88 -1.12
CA ASP A 34 -13.93 -5.52 -1.66
C ASP A 34 -12.62 -5.14 -2.35
N LEU A 35 -11.48 -5.54 -1.79
CA LEU A 35 -10.18 -5.31 -2.39
C LEU A 35 -10.00 -6.10 -3.70
N VAL A 36 -10.44 -7.37 -3.75
CA VAL A 36 -10.45 -8.16 -5.00
C VAL A 36 -11.37 -7.54 -6.04
N ASN A 37 -12.57 -7.06 -5.64
CA ASN A 37 -13.50 -6.42 -6.55
C ASN A 37 -12.94 -5.13 -7.16
N ARG A 38 -12.16 -4.34 -6.40
CA ARG A 38 -11.49 -3.13 -6.93
C ARG A 38 -10.60 -3.41 -8.15
N MET A 39 -10.09 -4.64 -8.31
CA MET A 39 -9.29 -5.02 -9.48
C MET A 39 -10.10 -5.11 -10.78
N LEU A 40 -11.42 -5.25 -10.69
CA LEU A 40 -12.35 -5.38 -11.84
C LEU A 40 -13.19 -4.13 -12.05
N ASP A 41 -13.28 -3.26 -11.07
CA ASP A 41 -14.18 -2.12 -11.08
C ASP A 41 -13.59 -0.96 -11.90
N LEU A 42 -13.86 -0.97 -13.20
CA LEU A 42 -13.41 0.09 -14.09
C LEU A 42 -14.14 1.42 -13.84
N GLU A 43 -15.33 1.40 -13.26
CA GLU A 43 -16.08 2.63 -12.93
C GLU A 43 -15.36 3.42 -11.83
N GLN A 44 -14.71 2.75 -10.91
CA GLN A 44 -13.89 3.39 -9.89
C GLN A 44 -12.73 4.23 -10.45
N LEU A 45 -12.28 3.96 -11.67
CA LEU A 45 -11.24 4.78 -12.32
C LEU A 45 -11.74 6.19 -12.66
N ALA A 46 -13.04 6.40 -12.74
CA ALA A 46 -13.68 7.70 -12.97
C ALA A 46 -14.01 8.44 -11.65
N VAL A 47 -13.83 7.80 -10.50
CA VAL A 47 -14.12 8.36 -9.18
C VAL A 47 -12.84 8.88 -8.56
N LEU A 48 -12.87 10.11 -8.06
CA LEU A 48 -11.72 10.65 -7.32
C LEU A 48 -11.50 9.85 -6.04
N PRO A 49 -10.24 9.57 -5.68
CA PRO A 49 -9.92 8.92 -4.42
C PRO A 49 -10.49 9.71 -3.22
N GLN A 50 -10.79 9.00 -2.16
CA GLN A 50 -11.21 9.64 -0.91
C GLN A 50 -10.11 10.55 -0.37
N ALA A 51 -10.49 11.59 0.36
CA ALA A 51 -9.53 12.47 1.01
C ALA A 51 -8.62 11.66 1.95
N GLY A 52 -7.31 11.71 1.70
CA GLY A 52 -6.30 10.93 2.43
C GLY A 52 -5.93 9.58 1.81
N GLU A 53 -6.67 9.08 0.82
CA GLU A 53 -6.23 7.93 0.03
C GLU A 53 -5.09 8.34 -0.92
N ARG A 54 -4.00 7.57 -0.92
CA ARG A 54 -2.80 7.87 -1.73
C ARG A 54 -2.28 6.61 -2.40
N CYS A 55 -2.03 6.68 -3.69
CA CYS A 55 -1.28 5.68 -4.43
C CYS A 55 0.19 6.07 -4.48
N ALA A 56 1.07 5.10 -4.21
CA ALA A 56 2.52 5.31 -4.24
C ALA A 56 3.24 4.03 -4.69
N GLN A 57 4.55 4.14 -4.87
CA GLN A 57 5.39 3.04 -5.32
C GLN A 57 6.74 3.05 -4.62
N TRP A 58 7.18 1.90 -4.16
CA TRP A 58 8.59 1.62 -3.93
C TRP A 58 9.20 0.96 -5.16
N SER A 59 10.39 1.38 -5.54
CA SER A 59 11.10 0.83 -6.69
C SER A 59 12.62 0.81 -6.50
N SER A 60 13.28 0.12 -7.39
CA SER A 60 14.75 0.04 -7.46
C SER A 60 15.39 1.25 -8.17
N TYR A 61 14.79 2.43 -8.10
CA TYR A 61 15.35 3.63 -8.71
C TYR A 61 16.74 3.95 -8.15
N ASP A 62 17.56 4.64 -8.94
CA ASP A 62 18.85 5.13 -8.49
C ASP A 62 18.68 6.21 -7.40
N ARG A 63 19.01 5.85 -6.16
CA ARG A 63 18.84 6.71 -4.98
C ARG A 63 19.86 7.84 -4.90
N ALA A 64 20.90 7.82 -5.71
CA ALA A 64 21.81 8.94 -5.86
C ALA A 64 21.17 10.09 -6.64
N SER A 65 20.22 9.78 -7.54
CA SER A 65 19.42 10.77 -8.25
C SER A 65 18.38 11.40 -7.32
N ARG A 66 18.48 12.70 -7.10
CA ARG A 66 17.57 13.44 -6.23
C ARG A 66 17.33 14.84 -6.75
N TYR A 67 16.16 15.37 -6.47
CA TYR A 67 15.87 16.79 -6.70
C TYR A 67 16.57 17.64 -5.63
N ASP A 68 17.26 18.69 -6.06
CA ASP A 68 17.86 19.68 -5.19
C ASP A 68 17.01 20.95 -5.25
N GLU A 69 16.28 21.24 -4.20
CA GLU A 69 15.39 22.40 -4.10
C GLU A 69 16.16 23.72 -4.14
N ALA A 70 17.41 23.75 -3.63
CA ALA A 70 18.22 24.97 -3.61
C ALA A 70 18.65 25.41 -5.01
N THR A 71 18.87 24.48 -5.91
CA THR A 71 19.29 24.77 -7.30
C THR A 71 18.14 24.60 -8.31
N GLY A 72 16.99 24.02 -7.92
CA GLY A 72 15.88 23.72 -8.79
C GLY A 72 16.20 22.64 -9.85
N ARG A 73 17.16 21.76 -9.58
CA ARG A 73 17.65 20.76 -10.53
C ARG A 73 17.75 19.37 -9.89
N TYR A 74 17.67 18.34 -10.74
CA TYR A 74 18.06 17.01 -10.35
C TYR A 74 19.58 16.86 -10.36
N VAL A 75 20.17 16.41 -9.25
CA VAL A 75 21.57 16.00 -9.17
C VAL A 75 21.69 14.53 -9.52
N HIS A 76 22.82 14.14 -10.09
CA HIS A 76 23.08 12.78 -10.60
C HIS A 76 22.00 12.28 -11.59
N TRP A 77 21.40 13.20 -12.33
CA TRP A 77 20.49 12.85 -13.41
C TRP A 77 21.27 12.21 -14.58
N GLY A 78 20.72 11.20 -15.16
CA GLY A 78 21.37 10.39 -16.20
C GLY A 78 21.77 9.04 -15.68
N ALA A 79 21.41 8.80 -14.46
CA ALA A 79 21.51 7.55 -13.80
C ALA A 79 20.85 6.44 -14.60
N ASN A 80 21.58 5.38 -14.81
CA ASN A 80 21.09 4.06 -15.13
C ASN A 80 21.61 3.07 -14.08
N ASP A 81 21.77 3.54 -12.86
CA ASP A 81 22.20 2.74 -11.73
C ASP A 81 20.99 2.30 -10.89
N ASP A 82 19.85 2.13 -11.58
CA ASP A 82 18.59 1.64 -11.06
C ASP A 82 18.57 0.11 -10.83
N GLY A 83 19.72 -0.55 -10.90
CA GLY A 83 19.91 -1.98 -10.76
C GLY A 83 19.39 -2.57 -9.43
N PRO A 84 20.19 -3.36 -8.68
CA PRO A 84 19.71 -3.97 -7.45
C PRO A 84 19.71 -2.98 -6.27
N GLN A 85 19.05 -1.84 -6.43
CA GLN A 85 18.97 -0.80 -5.40
C GLN A 85 18.00 -1.22 -4.27
N PHE A 86 18.34 -0.81 -3.06
CA PHE A 86 17.55 -1.06 -1.85
C PHE A 86 17.70 0.11 -0.86
N ILE A 87 16.85 0.18 0.14
CA ILE A 87 16.85 1.29 1.11
C ILE A 87 18.09 1.20 2.02
N ARG A 88 18.31 0.02 2.62
CA ARG A 88 19.42 -0.28 3.54
C ARG A 88 19.53 -1.78 3.79
N ARG A 89 20.56 -2.20 4.50
CA ARG A 89 20.69 -3.58 5.01
C ARG A 89 20.25 -3.68 6.46
N GLU A 90 19.52 -4.74 6.77
CA GLU A 90 19.13 -5.11 8.13
C GLU A 90 19.33 -6.63 8.30
N ASN A 91 20.08 -7.03 9.32
CA ASN A 91 20.34 -8.45 9.64
C ASN A 91 20.78 -9.28 8.40
N GLY A 92 21.62 -8.71 7.55
CA GLY A 92 22.10 -9.35 6.33
C GLY A 92 21.16 -9.31 5.12
N MET A 93 19.91 -8.90 5.31
CA MET A 93 18.93 -8.76 4.23
C MET A 93 18.83 -7.30 3.73
N MET A 94 18.36 -7.12 2.51
CA MET A 94 18.11 -5.83 1.90
C MET A 94 16.66 -5.41 2.15
N VAL A 95 16.45 -4.21 2.69
CA VAL A 95 15.13 -3.58 2.81
C VAL A 95 14.76 -2.97 1.46
N LEU A 96 13.74 -3.52 0.81
CA LEU A 96 13.25 -3.04 -0.49
C LEU A 96 12.13 -2.01 -0.36
N ALA A 97 11.25 -2.17 0.64
CA ALA A 97 10.12 -1.29 0.86
C ALA A 97 9.70 -1.25 2.33
N GLU A 98 9.18 -0.09 2.75
CA GLU A 98 8.53 0.11 4.05
C GLU A 98 7.33 1.02 3.85
N MET A 99 6.17 0.58 4.34
CA MET A 99 4.90 1.28 4.19
C MET A 99 4.17 1.31 5.51
N GLU A 100 3.56 2.44 5.83
CA GLU A 100 2.62 2.56 6.94
C GLU A 100 1.20 2.34 6.42
N GLY A 101 0.39 1.69 7.24
CA GLY A 101 -0.99 1.38 6.92
C GLY A 101 -2.02 2.31 7.61
N PRO A 102 -3.30 2.05 7.35
CA PRO A 102 -3.84 0.93 6.57
C PRO A 102 -3.51 1.06 5.08
N GLY A 103 -3.26 -0.07 4.42
CA GLY A 103 -2.89 -0.05 3.01
C GLY A 103 -3.05 -1.40 2.31
N CYS A 104 -2.79 -1.40 1.00
CA CYS A 104 -2.82 -2.61 0.17
C CYS A 104 -1.79 -2.50 -0.95
N ILE A 105 -0.94 -3.53 -1.13
CA ILE A 105 -0.16 -3.69 -2.34
C ILE A 105 -1.08 -4.26 -3.41
N TRP A 106 -1.04 -3.67 -4.62
CA TRP A 106 -1.85 -4.08 -5.76
C TRP A 106 -1.06 -4.77 -6.84
N ARG A 107 0.19 -4.35 -7.01
CA ARG A 107 1.05 -4.87 -8.05
C ARG A 107 2.48 -4.99 -7.56
N ILE A 108 3.07 -6.15 -7.86
CA ILE A 108 4.51 -6.39 -7.76
C ILE A 108 5.01 -6.64 -9.19
N TRP A 109 6.10 -5.98 -9.55
CA TRP A 109 6.72 -6.14 -10.86
C TRP A 109 8.23 -6.30 -10.73
N SER A 110 8.79 -7.08 -11.63
CA SER A 110 10.23 -7.15 -11.83
C SER A 110 10.55 -7.34 -13.32
N ALA A 111 11.66 -6.78 -13.78
CA ALA A 111 12.22 -7.14 -15.08
C ALA A 111 13.16 -8.34 -14.97
N ARG A 112 13.68 -8.61 -13.77
CA ARG A 112 14.65 -9.69 -13.54
C ARG A 112 14.58 -10.17 -12.09
N ALA A 113 13.52 -10.93 -11.78
CA ALA A 113 13.43 -11.67 -10.53
C ALA A 113 14.25 -12.97 -10.63
N GLU A 114 14.96 -13.31 -9.56
CA GLU A 114 15.82 -14.48 -9.48
C GLU A 114 15.46 -15.34 -8.26
N LYS A 115 16.35 -16.27 -7.88
CA LYS A 115 16.06 -17.30 -6.87
C LYS A 115 16.19 -16.83 -5.42
N GLY A 116 16.84 -15.68 -5.15
CA GLY A 116 16.91 -15.12 -3.80
C GLY A 116 15.51 -14.82 -3.28
N ARG A 117 15.31 -15.04 -1.99
CA ARG A 117 13.97 -14.93 -1.39
C ARG A 117 13.60 -13.46 -1.16
N VAL A 118 12.34 -13.17 -1.41
CA VAL A 118 11.70 -11.92 -1.00
C VAL A 118 10.66 -12.26 0.05
N LYS A 119 10.68 -11.50 1.15
CA LYS A 119 9.84 -11.73 2.34
C LYS A 119 8.99 -10.51 2.61
N ILE A 120 7.68 -10.71 2.76
CA ILE A 120 6.73 -9.66 3.08
C ILE A 120 6.27 -9.84 4.52
N TYR A 121 6.64 -8.87 5.36
CA TYR A 121 6.22 -8.80 6.76
C TYR A 121 5.10 -7.79 6.91
N LEU A 122 4.02 -8.16 7.59
CA LEU A 122 2.84 -7.32 7.76
C LEU A 122 2.58 -7.07 9.25
N ASP A 123 2.17 -5.86 9.57
CA ASP A 123 1.64 -5.45 10.87
C ASP A 123 2.57 -5.73 12.06
N GLY A 124 3.88 -5.76 11.81
CA GLY A 124 4.88 -6.04 12.84
C GLY A 124 4.98 -7.51 13.27
N GLN A 125 4.40 -8.44 12.51
CA GLN A 125 4.51 -9.87 12.79
C GLN A 125 5.96 -10.35 12.66
N GLU A 126 6.35 -11.28 13.51
CA GLU A 126 7.70 -11.88 13.49
C GLU A 126 7.92 -12.77 12.27
N LYS A 127 6.86 -13.43 11.82
CA LYS A 127 6.90 -14.31 10.64
C LYS A 127 6.41 -13.56 9.41
N PRO A 128 7.07 -13.71 8.26
CA PRO A 128 6.58 -13.13 7.02
C PRO A 128 5.26 -13.78 6.59
N ALA A 129 4.33 -12.97 6.09
CA ALA A 129 3.10 -13.45 5.46
C ALA A 129 3.37 -14.12 4.10
N VAL A 130 4.46 -13.71 3.43
CA VAL A 130 4.96 -14.34 2.21
C VAL A 130 6.47 -14.49 2.33
N ASP A 131 6.99 -15.67 2.02
CA ASP A 131 8.42 -15.99 1.98
C ASP A 131 8.69 -16.97 0.83
N LEU A 132 9.02 -16.43 -0.34
CA LEU A 132 9.24 -17.19 -1.58
C LEU A 132 10.50 -16.71 -2.32
N PRO A 133 11.16 -17.55 -3.10
CA PRO A 133 12.06 -17.10 -4.15
C PRO A 133 11.36 -16.05 -5.03
N PHE A 134 12.01 -14.93 -5.34
CA PHE A 134 11.33 -13.82 -6.01
C PHE A 134 10.73 -14.22 -7.38
N VAL A 135 11.40 -15.11 -8.10
CA VAL A 135 10.89 -15.65 -9.38
C VAL A 135 9.54 -16.38 -9.22
N GLN A 136 9.26 -16.95 -8.04
CA GLN A 136 8.02 -17.69 -7.79
C GLN A 136 6.80 -16.79 -7.51
N TYR A 137 7.02 -15.49 -7.30
CA TYR A 137 5.93 -14.51 -7.28
C TYR A 137 5.23 -14.36 -8.65
N PHE A 138 5.88 -14.84 -9.72
CA PHE A 138 5.50 -14.58 -11.11
C PHE A 138 5.31 -15.85 -11.94
N ASP A 139 5.25 -17.02 -11.32
CA ASP A 139 5.16 -18.29 -12.05
C ASP A 139 3.71 -18.77 -12.28
N GLY A 140 2.74 -18.12 -11.65
CA GLY A 140 1.33 -18.48 -11.72
C GLY A 140 0.97 -19.84 -11.14
N LYS A 141 1.89 -20.49 -10.41
CA LYS A 141 1.77 -21.87 -9.90
C LYS A 141 1.99 -21.98 -8.40
N THR A 142 2.85 -21.12 -7.84
CA THR A 142 3.24 -21.19 -6.42
C THR A 142 2.21 -20.49 -5.54
N PRO A 143 1.58 -21.19 -4.57
CA PRO A 143 0.69 -20.54 -3.61
C PRO A 143 1.42 -19.47 -2.77
N PRO A 144 0.72 -18.36 -2.40
CA PRO A 144 -0.68 -18.06 -2.64
C PRO A 144 -0.98 -17.47 -4.04
N PHE A 145 0.04 -17.31 -4.90
CA PHE A 145 -0.03 -16.62 -6.19
C PHE A 145 -0.28 -17.56 -7.39
N ASN A 146 -0.92 -18.69 -7.15
CA ASN A 146 -1.20 -19.73 -8.17
C ASN A 146 -2.40 -19.37 -9.06
N TYR A 147 -2.38 -18.15 -9.61
CA TYR A 147 -3.38 -17.58 -10.51
C TYR A 147 -2.67 -17.05 -11.77
N PRO A 148 -2.64 -17.83 -12.89
CA PRO A 148 -1.76 -17.54 -14.02
C PRO A 148 -2.07 -16.24 -14.79
N MET A 149 -3.28 -15.71 -14.70
CA MET A 149 -3.60 -14.40 -15.30
C MET A 149 -3.22 -13.24 -14.37
N LEU A 150 -3.12 -13.47 -13.06
CA LEU A 150 -2.70 -12.47 -12.09
C LEU A 150 -1.19 -12.49 -11.82
N SER A 151 -0.55 -13.66 -12.01
CA SER A 151 0.86 -13.91 -11.78
C SER A 151 1.48 -14.53 -13.01
N TYR A 152 2.30 -13.79 -13.74
CA TYR A 152 2.85 -14.25 -15.01
C TYR A 152 4.21 -13.64 -15.34
N ASN A 153 4.94 -14.34 -16.19
CA ASN A 153 6.27 -13.99 -16.66
C ASN A 153 6.28 -13.94 -18.20
N LEU A 154 6.66 -12.80 -18.75
CA LEU A 154 6.71 -12.57 -20.20
C LEU A 154 8.08 -12.84 -20.82
N ASN A 155 9.06 -13.37 -20.06
CA ASN A 155 10.41 -13.61 -20.56
C ASN A 155 10.43 -14.56 -21.76
N GLU A 156 9.55 -15.55 -21.78
CA GLU A 156 9.41 -16.51 -22.89
C GLU A 156 8.82 -15.88 -24.15
N HIS A 157 8.23 -14.68 -24.01
CA HIS A 157 7.59 -13.94 -25.11
C HIS A 157 8.44 -12.76 -25.59
N GLY A 158 9.74 -12.75 -25.26
CA GLY A 158 10.67 -11.70 -25.69
C GLY A 158 10.57 -10.38 -24.92
N SER A 159 9.86 -10.36 -23.80
CA SER A 159 9.71 -9.21 -22.92
C SER A 159 10.18 -9.56 -21.50
N SER A 160 10.96 -8.68 -20.87
CA SER A 160 11.46 -8.89 -19.51
C SER A 160 10.44 -8.47 -18.42
N GLY A 161 9.15 -8.60 -18.67
CA GLY A 161 8.09 -8.22 -17.73
C GLY A 161 7.60 -9.39 -16.89
N GLN A 162 7.85 -9.34 -15.58
CA GLN A 162 7.32 -10.28 -14.59
C GLN A 162 6.30 -9.52 -13.73
N ASN A 163 5.05 -10.00 -13.66
CA ASN A 163 3.95 -9.27 -13.07
C ASN A 163 3.17 -10.15 -12.09
N LEU A 164 2.82 -9.55 -10.96
CA LEU A 164 1.85 -10.06 -10.02
C LEU A 164 0.85 -8.95 -9.70
N TYR A 165 -0.41 -9.14 -10.06
CA TYR A 165 -1.54 -8.31 -9.68
C TYR A 165 -2.31 -9.05 -8.61
N PHE A 166 -2.11 -8.67 -7.35
CA PHE A 166 -2.69 -9.40 -6.23
C PHE A 166 -2.87 -8.47 -5.02
N PRO A 167 -4.06 -8.41 -4.40
CA PRO A 167 -4.24 -7.55 -3.24
C PRO A 167 -3.57 -8.17 -2.01
N ILE A 168 -2.58 -7.46 -1.46
CA ILE A 168 -1.89 -7.81 -0.22
C ILE A 168 -2.13 -6.70 0.79
N PRO A 169 -3.26 -6.73 1.54
CA PRO A 169 -3.59 -5.70 2.52
C PRO A 169 -2.80 -5.85 3.82
N TYR A 170 -2.63 -4.72 4.51
CA TYR A 170 -2.02 -4.61 5.83
C TYR A 170 -2.69 -3.48 6.63
N GLN A 171 -2.93 -3.72 7.93
CA GLN A 171 -3.64 -2.76 8.77
C GLN A 171 -2.72 -1.69 9.34
N LYS A 172 -1.47 -2.03 9.68
CA LYS A 172 -0.55 -1.12 10.39
C LYS A 172 0.68 -0.81 9.58
N SER A 173 1.33 -1.83 9.02
CA SER A 173 2.60 -1.67 8.32
C SER A 173 2.91 -2.83 7.39
N CYS A 174 3.71 -2.55 6.36
CA CYS A 174 4.30 -3.57 5.51
C CYS A 174 5.79 -3.29 5.35
N LYS A 175 6.62 -4.33 5.54
CA LYS A 175 8.06 -4.29 5.31
C LYS A 175 8.46 -5.43 4.39
N ILE A 176 9.22 -5.10 3.34
CA ILE A 176 9.66 -6.09 2.36
C ILE A 176 11.18 -6.20 2.42
N LEU A 177 11.64 -7.42 2.71
CA LEU A 177 13.06 -7.77 2.79
C LEU A 177 13.45 -8.73 1.68
N ALA A 178 14.67 -8.63 1.20
CA ALA A 178 15.24 -9.54 0.21
C ALA A 178 16.57 -10.13 0.65
N GLU A 179 16.78 -11.40 0.31
CA GLU A 179 18.07 -12.08 0.42
C GLU A 179 18.94 -11.79 -0.80
N GLU A 180 20.23 -12.09 -0.73
CA GLU A 180 21.10 -12.00 -1.91
C GLU A 180 20.57 -12.87 -3.06
N GLY A 181 20.79 -12.42 -4.29
CA GLY A 181 20.36 -13.13 -5.48
C GLY A 181 18.85 -13.05 -5.76
N TRP A 182 18.14 -12.07 -5.17
CA TRP A 182 16.72 -11.84 -5.47
C TRP A 182 16.46 -11.31 -6.88
N GLY A 183 17.44 -10.67 -7.50
CA GLY A 183 17.33 -10.09 -8.84
C GLY A 183 17.80 -8.65 -8.89
N ARG A 184 17.18 -7.83 -9.74
CA ARG A 184 17.64 -6.45 -9.95
C ARG A 184 16.58 -5.39 -9.82
N TYR A 185 15.44 -5.54 -10.48
CA TYR A 185 14.44 -4.49 -10.61
C TYR A 185 13.17 -4.86 -9.88
N TYR A 186 12.54 -3.90 -9.22
CA TYR A 186 11.24 -4.10 -8.60
C TYR A 186 10.39 -2.83 -8.59
N HIS A 187 9.09 -3.05 -8.65
CA HIS A 187 8.06 -2.08 -8.26
C HIS A 187 7.09 -2.75 -7.29
N PHE A 188 6.84 -2.12 -6.16
CA PHE A 188 5.73 -2.44 -5.25
C PHE A 188 4.76 -1.27 -5.28
N VAL A 189 3.67 -1.40 -6.05
CA VAL A 189 2.64 -0.37 -6.18
C VAL A 189 1.59 -0.61 -5.12
N TYR A 190 1.29 0.41 -4.33
CA TYR A 190 0.39 0.29 -3.19
C TYR A 190 -0.48 1.53 -3.01
N THR A 191 -1.60 1.34 -2.30
CA THR A 191 -2.43 2.42 -1.77
C THR A 191 -2.29 2.46 -0.26
N THR A 192 -2.14 3.67 0.29
CA THR A 192 -2.41 3.96 1.70
C THR A 192 -3.83 4.49 1.79
N PHE A 193 -4.67 3.86 2.59
CA PHE A 193 -6.04 4.28 2.82
C PHE A 193 -6.10 5.41 3.85
N PRO A 194 -7.22 6.15 3.93
CA PRO A 194 -7.42 7.17 4.95
C PRO A 194 -7.22 6.61 6.37
N PRO A 195 -6.70 7.42 7.31
CA PRO A 195 -6.59 7.00 8.70
C PRO A 195 -7.92 6.53 9.27
N GLY A 196 -7.89 5.41 9.97
CA GLY A 196 -9.11 4.82 10.54
C GLY A 196 -9.76 3.74 9.67
N THR A 197 -9.47 3.67 8.36
CA THR A 197 -9.93 2.56 7.52
C THR A 197 -9.50 1.22 8.12
N LYS A 198 -10.41 0.25 8.11
CA LYS A 198 -10.12 -1.13 8.52
C LYS A 198 -9.96 -2.00 7.29
N VAL A 199 -8.84 -2.70 7.25
CA VAL A 199 -8.56 -3.72 6.24
C VAL A 199 -8.08 -5.00 6.93
N PRO A 200 -8.31 -6.18 6.35
CA PRO A 200 -7.70 -7.40 6.88
C PRO A 200 -6.18 -7.38 6.70
N THR A 201 -5.46 -8.10 7.55
CA THR A 201 -4.06 -8.41 7.30
C THR A 201 -4.00 -9.64 6.40
N PHE A 202 -3.25 -9.55 5.31
CA PHE A 202 -3.10 -10.65 4.37
C PHE A 202 -2.43 -11.87 5.00
N SER A 203 -2.94 -13.05 4.64
CA SER A 203 -2.30 -14.34 4.88
C SER A 203 -2.64 -15.31 3.74
N ALA A 204 -1.91 -16.41 3.66
CA ALA A 204 -2.21 -17.47 2.69
C ALA A 204 -3.59 -18.10 2.92
N GLU A 205 -4.00 -18.21 4.19
CA GLU A 205 -5.33 -18.70 4.61
C GLU A 205 -6.43 -17.75 4.13
N LEU A 206 -6.27 -16.44 4.33
CA LEU A 206 -7.22 -15.43 3.84
C LEU A 206 -7.38 -15.51 2.31
N ALA A 207 -6.28 -15.66 1.58
CA ALA A 207 -6.34 -15.85 0.13
C ALA A 207 -7.06 -17.15 -0.26
N ALA A 208 -6.86 -18.24 0.49
CA ALA A 208 -7.52 -19.52 0.26
C ALA A 208 -9.04 -19.44 0.56
N GLU A 209 -9.45 -18.74 1.61
CA GLU A 209 -10.86 -18.48 1.93
C GLU A 209 -11.57 -17.71 0.81
N HIS A 210 -10.85 -16.84 0.11
CA HIS A 210 -11.34 -16.05 -1.00
C HIS A 210 -10.93 -16.57 -2.39
N ALA A 211 -10.57 -17.85 -2.49
CA ALA A 211 -10.09 -18.45 -3.74
C ALA A 211 -11.11 -18.34 -4.90
N GLU A 212 -12.41 -18.33 -4.61
CA GLU A 212 -13.44 -18.15 -5.63
C GLU A 212 -13.44 -16.71 -6.19
N ASP A 213 -13.34 -15.71 -5.31
CA ASP A 213 -13.23 -14.31 -5.71
C ASP A 213 -11.96 -14.09 -6.56
N LEU A 214 -10.83 -14.67 -6.16
CA LEU A 214 -9.57 -14.60 -6.90
C LEU A 214 -9.65 -15.32 -8.25
N ARG A 215 -10.32 -16.49 -8.35
CA ARG A 215 -10.54 -17.17 -9.63
C ARG A 215 -11.42 -16.40 -10.59
N ARG A 216 -12.35 -15.59 -10.09
CA ARG A 216 -13.18 -14.73 -10.93
C ARG A 216 -12.39 -13.59 -11.59
N VAL A 217 -11.32 -13.14 -10.94
CA VAL A 217 -10.44 -12.08 -11.46
C VAL A 217 -9.32 -12.67 -12.33
N ASN A 218 -8.96 -13.96 -12.12
CA ASN A 218 -7.98 -14.69 -12.90
C ASN A 218 -8.62 -15.16 -14.21
#